data_f0a4b05ea86fff2c6a6cc9360ba28aeb
#
_entry.id   f0a4b05ea86fff2c6a6cc9360ba28aeb
#
_cell.length_a   1.000
_cell.length_b   1.000
_cell.length_c   1.000
_cell.angle_alpha   90.00
_cell.angle_beta   90.00
_cell.angle_gamma   90.00
#
_symmetry.space_group_name_H-M   'P 1'
#
loop_
_entity.id
_entity.type
_entity.pdbx_description
1 polymer ?
#
loop_
_entity_poly.entity_id
_entity_poly.type
_entity_poly.pdbx_seq_one_letter_code
_entity_poly.pdbx_strand_id
1 'polypeptide(L)'
;MNKKLVRLLSAALAVILAASVSIPVKVSAVSPSTNEIKQQIQTTYKKAKAYYGWSSFHGLCGAWVNMQLHLLGITKEVLGVDGKDAYDSFKGMKVTSGGYSVKTYPAGMYTLQSALNEITKNGTRDVYNILVGFEKTRSVLGRRYGHAVVIHAIIDGTVYYAESYNLSLGGVYYKEGTPLAASIDEFVEHYAGTTTQFDGVVYFGVKTYADSCARYPSYGEGSVAAAAQVWSQPCRDTVQSASAVVTELAAGETVNVTGLYQNTEGEYWYELDKGETGYIPAEAVQSLRLRYDDVTFTGATAPTILVQGKSFSPKGAIRAEHNSIYSIRARVYAPQADQMEQVINTSDKVDGKAYDLLRSKISSGLTFRQLEAGQYHYEVAAIVANYYVEDGRLMTGWDTLVLWSSEFLVVDKKANVSTVTFDTCGGSNELDQTVVLEGQTMGPLPVPQWGDRVFLGWFTEAEGGERITADYTPEGNMTCYARWITQEELRSRWMEGGNCWYLYSDGISTLVCMEVEGNLYYFSSMEPLCQNWMMWTDAGAV
;
A
#
# COMPACT_ATOMS: atom_id res chain seq x y z
N MET A 1 -33.59 17.19 40.07
CA MET A 1 -32.25 17.80 39.97
C MET A 1 -32.22 18.69 38.73
N ASN A 2 -31.88 19.96 38.87
CA ASN A 2 -32.12 21.01 37.88
C ASN A 2 -31.13 20.87 36.70
N LYS A 3 -31.63 20.75 35.47
CA LYS A 3 -30.80 20.57 34.22
C LYS A 3 -29.73 21.66 34.05
N LYS A 4 -29.89 22.85 34.67
CA LYS A 4 -28.87 23.90 34.70
C LYS A 4 -27.71 23.57 35.64
N LEU A 5 -27.96 22.84 36.74
CA LEU A 5 -26.91 22.45 37.70
C LEU A 5 -26.03 21.35 37.14
N VAL A 6 -26.59 20.41 36.33
CA VAL A 6 -25.84 19.35 35.64
C VAL A 6 -24.95 19.94 34.55
N ARG A 7 -25.41 20.97 33.82
CA ARG A 7 -24.59 21.68 32.81
C ARG A 7 -23.46 22.52 33.41
N LEU A 8 -23.71 23.12 34.62
CA LEU A 8 -22.67 23.87 35.32
C LEU A 8 -21.61 22.94 35.94
N LEU A 9 -22.01 21.78 36.45
CA LEU A 9 -21.08 20.78 36.97
C LEU A 9 -20.25 20.12 35.84
N SER A 10 -20.84 19.86 34.64
CA SER A 10 -20.10 19.36 33.49
C SER A 10 -19.14 20.41 32.92
N ALA A 11 -19.52 21.70 32.93
CA ALA A 11 -18.62 22.77 32.47
C ALA A 11 -17.46 23.00 33.46
N ALA A 12 -17.73 22.94 34.79
CA ALA A 12 -16.70 23.07 35.82
C ALA A 12 -15.72 21.85 35.79
N LEU A 13 -16.23 20.65 35.57
CA LEU A 13 -15.39 19.45 35.43
C LEU A 13 -14.55 19.50 34.17
N ALA A 14 -15.08 20.01 33.04
CA ALA A 14 -14.36 20.22 31.81
C ALA A 14 -13.22 21.25 31.96
N VAL A 15 -13.44 22.32 32.74
CA VAL A 15 -12.41 23.33 33.01
C VAL A 15 -11.33 22.77 33.95
N ILE A 16 -11.68 21.94 34.92
CA ILE A 16 -10.71 21.31 35.84
C ILE A 16 -9.90 20.24 35.10
N LEU A 17 -10.50 19.48 34.16
CA LEU A 17 -9.75 18.54 33.29
C LEU A 17 -8.90 19.27 32.25
N ALA A 18 -9.37 20.39 31.70
CA ALA A 18 -8.60 21.18 30.74
C ALA A 18 -7.37 21.85 31.39
N ALA A 19 -7.48 22.25 32.68
CA ALA A 19 -6.36 22.81 33.41
C ALA A 19 -5.31 21.79 33.89
N SER A 20 -5.68 20.50 33.96
CA SER A 20 -4.78 19.42 34.40
C SER A 20 -4.18 18.58 33.27
N VAL A 21 -4.52 18.84 31.99
CA VAL A 21 -4.13 18.03 30.80
C VAL A 21 -3.11 18.73 29.91
N SER A 22 -2.66 19.93 30.24
CA SER A 22 -1.44 20.45 29.66
C SER A 22 -0.21 19.82 30.35
N ILE A 23 -0.05 18.50 30.24
CA ILE A 23 1.29 17.95 30.26
C ILE A 23 1.85 18.33 28.88
N PRO A 24 2.79 19.28 28.77
CA PRO A 24 3.56 19.37 27.56
C PRO A 24 4.19 17.97 27.45
N VAL A 25 3.86 17.23 26.41
CA VAL A 25 4.71 16.12 25.99
C VAL A 25 6.03 16.80 25.69
N LYS A 26 6.93 16.83 26.68
CA LYS A 26 8.34 17.07 26.40
C LYS A 26 8.64 16.01 25.38
N VAL A 27 8.90 16.43 24.15
CA VAL A 27 9.53 15.60 23.14
C VAL A 27 10.88 15.26 23.74
N SER A 28 10.90 14.19 24.53
CA SER A 28 12.13 13.61 25.02
C SER A 28 12.76 12.97 23.78
N ALA A 29 14.01 13.29 23.52
CA ALA A 29 14.81 12.62 22.50
C ALA A 29 15.03 11.12 22.80
N VAL A 30 14.42 10.61 23.86
CA VAL A 30 14.45 9.19 24.25
C VAL A 30 13.11 8.57 23.87
N SER A 31 13.14 7.58 23.02
CA SER A 31 12.00 6.75 22.65
C SER A 31 11.35 6.13 23.89
N PRO A 32 9.99 6.18 24.02
CA PRO A 32 9.32 5.60 25.16
C PRO A 32 9.51 4.07 25.18
N SER A 33 9.73 3.52 26.36
CA SER A 33 9.78 2.08 26.53
C SER A 33 8.43 1.40 26.27
N THR A 34 8.43 0.13 25.95
CA THR A 34 7.19 -0.65 25.74
C THR A 34 6.27 -0.64 26.97
N ASN A 35 6.82 -0.56 28.18
CA ASN A 35 6.03 -0.42 29.42
C ASN A 35 5.34 0.93 29.52
N GLU A 36 6.00 2.00 29.15
CA GLU A 36 5.41 3.36 29.13
C GLU A 36 4.27 3.43 28.14
N ILE A 37 4.41 2.82 26.95
CA ILE A 37 3.32 2.75 25.96
C ILE A 37 2.12 1.97 26.48
N LYS A 38 2.34 0.81 27.10
CA LYS A 38 1.26 0.04 27.74
C LYS A 38 0.56 0.81 28.87
N GLN A 39 1.31 1.53 29.69
CA GLN A 39 0.76 2.41 30.72
C GLN A 39 -0.02 3.58 30.12
N GLN A 40 0.47 4.17 29.02
CA GLN A 40 -0.23 5.23 28.30
C GLN A 40 -1.60 4.74 27.79
N ILE A 41 -1.65 3.57 27.14
CA ILE A 41 -2.89 2.95 26.67
C ILE A 41 -3.89 2.78 27.84
N GLN A 42 -3.46 2.17 28.93
CA GLN A 42 -4.32 1.95 30.11
C GLN A 42 -4.82 3.24 30.73
N THR A 43 -3.95 4.24 30.82
CA THR A 43 -4.29 5.55 31.40
C THR A 43 -5.30 6.27 30.52
N THR A 44 -5.11 6.22 29.20
CA THR A 44 -6.03 6.81 28.22
C THR A 44 -7.40 6.15 28.30
N TYR A 45 -7.46 4.82 28.41
CA TYR A 45 -8.71 4.09 28.57
C TYR A 45 -9.46 4.48 29.86
N LYS A 46 -8.77 4.53 31.00
CA LYS A 46 -9.36 4.95 32.28
C LYS A 46 -9.91 6.38 32.22
N LYS A 47 -9.15 7.32 31.64
CA LYS A 47 -9.56 8.71 31.46
C LYS A 47 -10.78 8.83 30.54
N ALA A 48 -10.81 8.09 29.44
CA ALA A 48 -11.93 8.07 28.52
C ALA A 48 -13.22 7.56 29.17
N LYS A 49 -13.15 6.47 29.93
CA LYS A 49 -14.30 5.98 30.70
C LYS A 49 -14.81 6.99 31.73
N ALA A 50 -13.92 7.65 32.45
CA ALA A 50 -14.28 8.67 33.43
C ALA A 50 -14.94 9.89 32.75
N TYR A 51 -14.44 10.31 31.59
CA TYR A 51 -14.98 11.44 30.83
C TYR A 51 -16.44 11.21 30.39
N TYR A 52 -16.70 10.05 29.77
CA TYR A 52 -18.05 9.72 29.28
C TYR A 52 -18.98 9.19 30.35
N GLY A 53 -18.46 8.73 31.49
CA GLY A 53 -19.23 8.00 32.50
C GLY A 53 -19.74 6.64 31.99
N TRP A 54 -19.12 6.07 30.98
CA TRP A 54 -19.54 4.81 30.38
C TRP A 54 -18.86 3.61 31.02
N SER A 55 -19.60 2.50 31.10
CA SER A 55 -19.06 1.21 31.55
C SER A 55 -18.27 0.47 30.50
N SER A 56 -18.54 0.72 29.20
CA SER A 56 -17.93 0.06 28.06
C SER A 56 -17.93 0.95 26.82
N PHE A 57 -16.98 0.70 25.89
CA PHE A 57 -16.92 1.28 24.55
C PHE A 57 -17.38 0.30 23.46
N HIS A 58 -17.93 -0.85 23.83
CA HIS A 58 -18.40 -1.84 22.86
C HIS A 58 -19.40 -1.23 21.86
N GLY A 59 -19.10 -1.34 20.57
CA GLY A 59 -19.88 -0.71 19.49
C GLY A 59 -19.69 0.82 19.36
N LEU A 60 -18.75 1.41 20.08
CA LEU A 60 -18.46 2.85 20.12
C LEU A 60 -16.99 3.14 19.78
N CYS A 61 -16.42 2.37 18.85
CA CYS A 61 -15.01 2.49 18.45
C CYS A 61 -14.63 3.91 17.99
N GLY A 62 -15.51 4.60 17.27
CA GLY A 62 -15.29 5.99 16.86
C GLY A 62 -15.14 6.95 18.04
N ALA A 63 -16.00 6.83 19.07
CA ALA A 63 -15.88 7.63 20.29
C ALA A 63 -14.59 7.31 21.07
N TRP A 64 -14.20 6.04 21.11
CA TRP A 64 -12.96 5.60 21.73
C TRP A 64 -11.74 6.19 21.02
N VAL A 65 -11.68 6.12 19.70
CA VAL A 65 -10.61 6.72 18.87
C VAL A 65 -10.55 8.23 19.08
N ASN A 66 -11.68 8.94 18.98
CA ASN A 66 -11.75 10.39 19.14
C ASN A 66 -11.24 10.84 20.52
N MET A 67 -11.61 10.11 21.57
CA MET A 67 -11.14 10.41 22.92
C MET A 67 -9.64 10.13 23.06
N GLN A 68 -9.13 9.07 22.48
CA GLN A 68 -7.69 8.80 22.49
C GLN A 68 -6.91 9.94 21.84
N LEU A 69 -7.30 10.36 20.64
CA LEU A 69 -6.65 11.46 19.92
C LEU A 69 -6.68 12.77 20.71
N HIS A 70 -7.79 13.05 21.41
CA HIS A 70 -7.90 14.22 22.27
C HIS A 70 -6.99 14.12 23.50
N LEU A 71 -7.02 13.00 24.23
CA LEU A 71 -6.20 12.79 25.42
C LEU A 71 -4.69 12.75 25.14
N LEU A 72 -4.31 12.44 23.91
CA LEU A 72 -2.94 12.45 23.43
C LEU A 72 -2.53 13.81 22.84
N GLY A 73 -3.43 14.80 22.90
CA GLY A 73 -3.16 16.17 22.47
C GLY A 73 -3.14 16.38 20.96
N ILE A 74 -3.59 15.38 20.18
CA ILE A 74 -3.64 15.47 18.71
C ILE A 74 -4.79 16.35 18.27
N THR A 75 -5.95 16.25 18.92
CA THR A 75 -7.11 17.11 18.66
C THR A 75 -7.40 18.02 19.85
N LYS A 76 -7.80 19.28 19.60
CA LYS A 76 -8.16 20.25 20.66
C LYS A 76 -9.47 19.88 21.35
N GLU A 77 -10.40 19.30 20.61
CA GLU A 77 -11.73 18.95 21.08
C GLU A 77 -12.00 17.48 20.84
N VAL A 78 -12.86 16.90 21.67
CA VAL A 78 -13.41 15.58 21.41
C VAL A 78 -14.37 15.69 20.24
N LEU A 79 -14.07 15.02 19.16
CA LEU A 79 -14.94 15.01 17.99
C LEU A 79 -16.22 14.25 18.30
N GLY A 80 -17.31 14.61 17.61
CA GLY A 80 -18.64 14.05 17.86
C GLY A 80 -18.69 12.54 17.77
N VAL A 81 -19.60 11.94 18.53
CA VAL A 81 -19.76 10.49 18.75
C VAL A 81 -20.36 9.78 17.53
N ASP A 82 -20.91 10.51 16.58
CA ASP A 82 -21.56 9.94 15.40
C ASP A 82 -20.51 9.42 14.42
N GLY A 83 -20.22 8.12 14.54
CA GLY A 83 -19.30 7.39 13.71
C GLY A 83 -19.72 7.23 12.23
N LYS A 84 -20.24 8.29 11.61
CA LYS A 84 -20.34 8.35 10.17
C LYS A 84 -18.95 8.56 9.61
N ASP A 85 -18.42 7.50 9.01
CA ASP A 85 -17.20 7.51 8.24
C ASP A 85 -16.03 8.21 8.96
N ALA A 86 -15.54 7.56 10.03
CA ALA A 86 -14.40 8.06 10.81
C ALA A 86 -13.21 8.41 9.89
N TYR A 87 -12.95 7.62 8.87
CA TYR A 87 -11.91 7.89 7.88
C TYR A 87 -12.15 9.20 7.12
N ASP A 88 -13.36 9.43 6.60
CA ASP A 88 -13.67 10.67 5.87
C ASP A 88 -13.63 11.89 6.80
N SER A 89 -13.99 11.73 8.05
CA SER A 89 -13.84 12.77 9.08
C SER A 89 -12.38 13.09 9.37
N PHE A 90 -11.51 12.09 9.42
CA PHE A 90 -10.08 12.25 9.71
C PHE A 90 -9.25 12.64 8.47
N LYS A 91 -9.63 12.21 7.28
CA LYS A 91 -9.02 12.59 6.00
C LYS A 91 -9.04 14.10 5.76
N GLY A 92 -10.09 14.78 6.23
CA GLY A 92 -10.24 16.23 6.14
C GLY A 92 -9.74 17.00 7.37
N MET A 93 -9.25 16.34 8.41
CA MET A 93 -8.81 17.01 9.62
C MET A 93 -7.59 17.88 9.39
N LYS A 94 -7.78 19.16 9.55
CA LYS A 94 -6.68 20.05 9.92
C LYS A 94 -6.39 19.79 11.39
N VAL A 95 -5.28 19.10 11.68
CA VAL A 95 -4.81 18.93 13.06
C VAL A 95 -4.59 20.32 13.65
N THR A 96 -5.39 20.66 14.63
CA THR A 96 -5.45 22.02 15.20
C THR A 96 -4.41 22.24 16.29
N SER A 97 -3.73 21.21 16.77
CA SER A 97 -2.56 21.37 17.64
C SER A 97 -1.31 21.49 16.78
N GLY A 98 -0.61 22.61 16.83
CA GLY A 98 0.53 22.94 15.95
C GLY A 98 1.75 21.99 15.99
N GLY A 99 1.62 20.83 16.65
CA GLY A 99 2.71 19.89 16.89
C GLY A 99 2.70 18.61 16.06
N TYR A 100 1.70 18.38 15.20
CA TYR A 100 1.58 17.12 14.45
C TYR A 100 1.44 17.35 12.94
N SER A 101 2.07 16.45 12.16
CA SER A 101 1.82 16.27 10.73
C SER A 101 0.81 15.14 10.52
N VAL A 102 0.02 15.23 9.43
CA VAL A 102 -0.97 14.20 9.10
C VAL A 102 -0.65 13.63 7.74
N LYS A 103 -0.48 12.30 7.68
CA LYS A 103 -0.30 11.55 6.43
C LYS A 103 -1.38 10.49 6.31
N THR A 104 -1.99 10.36 5.14
CA THR A 104 -3.08 9.40 4.89
C THR A 104 -2.65 8.33 3.91
N TYR A 105 -3.08 7.09 4.16
CA TYR A 105 -2.82 5.91 3.34
C TYR A 105 -4.19 5.29 2.98
N PRO A 106 -4.86 5.77 1.92
CA PRO A 106 -6.22 5.35 1.59
C PRO A 106 -6.27 3.95 0.97
N ALA A 107 -7.37 3.25 1.18
CA ALA A 107 -7.69 2.04 0.43
C ALA A 107 -7.73 2.31 -1.09
N GLY A 108 -7.43 1.30 -1.90
CA GLY A 108 -7.29 1.43 -3.35
C GLY A 108 -5.87 1.84 -3.80
N MET A 109 -5.11 2.51 -2.90
CA MET A 109 -3.68 2.79 -3.11
C MET A 109 -2.79 1.94 -2.19
N TYR A 110 -3.32 1.53 -1.04
CA TYR A 110 -2.62 0.75 -0.03
C TYR A 110 -3.48 -0.40 0.47
N THR A 111 -2.85 -1.50 0.84
CA THR A 111 -3.40 -2.46 1.80
C THR A 111 -2.99 -2.03 3.21
N LEU A 112 -3.62 -2.58 4.26
CA LEU A 112 -3.18 -2.33 5.64
C LEU A 112 -1.71 -2.69 5.82
N GLN A 113 -1.28 -3.86 5.33
CA GLN A 113 0.11 -4.31 5.37
C GLN A 113 1.06 -3.33 4.68
N SER A 114 0.76 -2.92 3.44
CA SER A 114 1.64 -2.01 2.70
C SER A 114 1.71 -0.61 3.31
N ALA A 115 0.60 -0.13 3.92
CA ALA A 115 0.59 1.13 4.64
C ALA A 115 1.48 1.08 5.89
N LEU A 116 1.37 0.03 6.71
CA LEU A 116 2.19 -0.15 7.90
C LEU A 116 3.67 -0.33 7.54
N ASN A 117 3.97 -1.12 6.51
CA ASN A 117 5.34 -1.31 6.03
C ASN A 117 5.96 0.01 5.53
N GLU A 118 5.21 0.84 4.81
CA GLU A 118 5.70 2.16 4.38
C GLU A 118 5.96 3.10 5.57
N ILE A 119 5.07 3.09 6.57
CA ILE A 119 5.23 3.92 7.77
C ILE A 119 6.46 3.49 8.58
N THR A 120 6.70 2.18 8.68
CA THR A 120 7.85 1.60 9.41
C THR A 120 9.09 1.43 8.53
N LYS A 121 9.06 1.87 7.27
CA LYS A 121 10.15 1.64 6.30
C LYS A 121 10.60 0.17 6.29
N ASN A 122 9.67 -0.74 6.05
CA ASN A 122 9.90 -2.20 6.02
C ASN A 122 10.42 -2.78 7.35
N GLY A 123 9.94 -2.25 8.47
CA GLY A 123 10.29 -2.75 9.81
C GLY A 123 11.61 -2.23 10.36
N THR A 124 12.31 -1.35 9.65
CA THR A 124 13.59 -0.80 10.10
C THR A 124 13.46 0.48 10.94
N ARG A 125 12.25 1.01 11.07
CA ARG A 125 11.98 2.25 11.80
C ARG A 125 10.88 2.06 12.83
N ASP A 126 11.20 2.34 14.08
CA ASP A 126 10.21 2.44 15.14
C ASP A 126 9.30 3.65 14.96
N VAL A 127 8.02 3.45 15.23
CA VAL A 127 7.00 4.49 15.15
C VAL A 127 6.33 4.62 16.50
N TYR A 128 6.50 5.79 17.13
CA TYR A 128 5.94 6.09 18.45
C TYR A 128 4.70 6.99 18.36
N ASN A 129 4.29 7.33 17.16
CA ASN A 129 3.18 8.22 16.92
C ASN A 129 1.94 7.42 16.56
N ILE A 130 0.80 8.03 16.81
CA ILE A 130 -0.48 7.35 16.73
C ILE A 130 -0.89 7.15 15.29
N LEU A 131 -1.26 5.93 14.99
CA LEU A 131 -1.88 5.51 13.75
C LEU A 131 -3.33 5.15 14.02
N VAL A 132 -4.21 5.52 13.11
CA VAL A 132 -5.60 5.10 13.15
C VAL A 132 -5.88 4.24 11.94
N GLY A 133 -6.17 2.97 12.18
CA GLY A 133 -6.64 2.05 11.16
C GLY A 133 -8.16 2.06 11.08
N PHE A 134 -8.71 1.98 9.89
CA PHE A 134 -10.14 1.96 9.63
C PHE A 134 -10.52 0.78 8.76
N GLU A 135 -11.63 0.16 9.12
CA GLU A 135 -12.28 -0.87 8.33
C GLU A 135 -13.72 -0.48 8.00
N LYS A 136 -14.15 -0.82 6.80
CA LYS A 136 -15.52 -0.63 6.34
C LYS A 136 -16.18 -1.97 6.13
N THR A 137 -17.17 -2.30 6.95
CA THR A 137 -17.92 -3.54 6.76
C THR A 137 -18.87 -3.44 5.57
N ARG A 138 -19.04 -4.55 4.84
CA ARG A 138 -20.13 -4.68 3.88
C ARG A 138 -21.47 -4.53 4.61
N SER A 139 -22.43 -3.87 3.96
CA SER A 139 -23.79 -3.70 4.47
C SER A 139 -24.43 -5.06 4.74
N VAL A 140 -24.66 -5.38 5.99
CA VAL A 140 -25.54 -6.48 6.40
C VAL A 140 -26.87 -5.85 6.80
N LEU A 141 -27.96 -6.24 6.16
CA LEU A 141 -29.31 -5.71 6.40
C LEU A 141 -29.43 -4.18 6.25
N GLY A 142 -28.70 -3.57 5.30
CA GLY A 142 -28.76 -2.13 5.01
C GLY A 142 -28.06 -1.24 6.04
N ARG A 143 -27.38 -1.79 7.05
CA ARG A 143 -26.58 -1.05 8.02
C ARG A 143 -25.10 -1.18 7.68
N ARG A 144 -24.41 -0.06 7.58
CA ARG A 144 -22.95 -0.03 7.47
C ARG A 144 -22.35 -0.01 8.87
N TYR A 145 -21.49 -0.97 9.14
CA TYR A 145 -20.66 -0.99 10.33
C TYR A 145 -19.25 -0.61 9.91
N GLY A 146 -18.59 0.22 10.68
CA GLY A 146 -17.18 0.53 10.54
C GLY A 146 -16.47 0.19 11.83
N HIS A 147 -15.18 -0.08 11.76
CA HIS A 147 -14.32 -0.21 12.92
C HIS A 147 -13.12 0.73 12.78
N ALA A 148 -12.62 1.20 13.89
CA ALA A 148 -11.43 2.03 13.96
C ALA A 148 -10.61 1.64 15.19
N VAL A 149 -9.31 1.60 15.05
CA VAL A 149 -8.36 1.28 16.12
C VAL A 149 -7.21 2.29 16.12
N VAL A 150 -6.72 2.63 17.31
CA VAL A 150 -5.53 3.47 17.49
C VAL A 150 -4.34 2.57 17.75
N ILE A 151 -3.32 2.68 16.90
CA ILE A 151 -2.00 2.10 17.13
C ILE A 151 -1.15 3.16 17.84
N HIS A 152 -0.77 2.88 19.08
CA HIS A 152 0.03 3.81 19.90
C HIS A 152 1.50 3.82 19.52
N ALA A 153 2.04 2.66 19.13
CA ALA A 153 3.40 2.52 18.64
C ALA A 153 3.58 1.26 17.79
N ILE A 154 4.59 1.27 16.95
CA ILE A 154 5.17 0.07 16.33
C ILE A 154 6.65 0.10 16.69
N ILE A 155 7.13 -0.93 17.39
CA ILE A 155 8.52 -1.04 17.87
C ILE A 155 9.02 -2.43 17.51
N ASP A 156 10.14 -2.51 16.84
CA ASP A 156 10.72 -3.77 16.36
C ASP A 156 9.68 -4.66 15.64
N GLY A 157 8.84 -4.06 14.78
CA GLY A 157 7.76 -4.76 14.08
C GLY A 157 6.57 -5.17 14.95
N THR A 158 6.56 -4.83 16.24
CA THR A 158 5.45 -5.11 17.17
C THR A 158 4.51 -3.91 17.27
N VAL A 159 3.23 -4.12 16.96
CA VAL A 159 2.14 -3.13 17.04
C VAL A 159 1.57 -3.12 18.45
N TYR A 160 1.52 -1.94 19.10
CA TYR A 160 0.92 -1.72 20.42
C TYR A 160 -0.39 -0.96 20.29
N TYR A 161 -1.50 -1.56 20.72
CA TYR A 161 -2.85 -1.03 20.55
C TYR A 161 -3.81 -1.50 21.67
N ALA A 162 -5.05 -1.06 21.63
CA ALA A 162 -6.13 -1.60 22.46
C ALA A 162 -7.47 -1.51 21.73
N GLU A 163 -8.32 -2.51 21.96
CA GLU A 163 -9.65 -2.58 21.38
C GLU A 163 -10.71 -1.90 22.24
N SER A 164 -11.76 -1.42 21.56
CA SER A 164 -12.97 -0.87 22.18
C SER A 164 -13.98 -1.94 22.59
N TYR A 165 -13.64 -3.22 22.45
CA TYR A 165 -14.47 -4.38 22.79
C TYR A 165 -13.63 -5.51 23.38
N ASN A 166 -14.32 -6.49 23.97
CA ASN A 166 -13.65 -7.68 24.47
C ASN A 166 -13.26 -8.60 23.31
N LEU A 167 -12.02 -9.05 23.31
CA LEU A 167 -11.42 -9.79 22.22
C LEU A 167 -10.88 -11.13 22.70
N SER A 168 -10.96 -12.16 21.86
CA SER A 168 -10.28 -13.43 22.06
C SER A 168 -9.27 -13.66 20.95
N LEU A 169 -8.00 -13.73 21.28
CA LEU A 169 -6.89 -13.98 20.35
C LEU A 169 -6.08 -15.18 20.83
N GLY A 170 -5.84 -16.14 19.94
CA GLY A 170 -5.06 -17.34 20.28
C GLY A 170 -5.58 -18.11 21.49
N GLY A 171 -6.91 -18.08 21.74
CA GLY A 171 -7.53 -18.71 22.92
C GLY A 171 -7.44 -17.89 24.21
N VAL A 172 -6.82 -16.71 24.20
CA VAL A 172 -6.71 -15.81 25.35
C VAL A 172 -7.78 -14.72 25.27
N TYR A 173 -8.50 -14.50 26.38
CA TYR A 173 -9.54 -13.48 26.48
C TYR A 173 -8.95 -12.17 27.00
N TYR A 174 -9.13 -11.11 26.24
CA TYR A 174 -8.73 -9.74 26.55
C TYR A 174 -9.96 -8.86 26.76
N LYS A 175 -9.97 -8.11 27.85
CA LYS A 175 -11.01 -7.09 28.08
C LYS A 175 -10.73 -5.85 27.22
N GLU A 176 -11.79 -5.12 26.86
CA GLU A 176 -11.67 -3.82 26.20
C GLU A 176 -10.68 -2.89 26.92
N GLY A 177 -9.89 -2.15 26.16
CA GLY A 177 -8.87 -1.25 26.69
C GLY A 177 -7.64 -1.93 27.31
N THR A 178 -7.53 -3.26 27.23
CA THR A 178 -6.30 -3.98 27.58
C THR A 178 -5.23 -3.69 26.54
N PRO A 179 -4.01 -3.27 26.92
CA PRO A 179 -2.91 -3.12 25.97
C PRO A 179 -2.57 -4.46 25.31
N LEU A 180 -2.62 -4.48 24.01
CA LEU A 180 -2.29 -5.61 23.16
C LEU A 180 -0.94 -5.35 22.48
N ALA A 181 -0.25 -6.43 22.13
CA ALA A 181 0.97 -6.42 21.34
C ALA A 181 0.87 -7.56 20.34
N ALA A 182 1.05 -7.27 19.07
CA ALA A 182 1.03 -8.23 17.97
C ALA A 182 2.12 -7.87 16.95
N SER A 183 2.65 -8.84 16.22
CA SER A 183 3.44 -8.53 15.03
C SER A 183 2.58 -7.77 14.00
N ILE A 184 3.21 -7.09 13.04
CA ILE A 184 2.45 -6.42 11.96
C ILE A 184 1.59 -7.45 11.22
N ASP A 185 2.11 -8.64 10.95
CA ASP A 185 1.38 -9.69 10.24
C ASP A 185 0.18 -10.19 11.03
N GLU A 186 0.34 -10.51 12.33
CA GLU A 186 -0.78 -10.89 13.20
C GLU A 186 -1.84 -9.78 13.33
N PHE A 187 -1.41 -8.52 13.40
CA PHE A 187 -2.31 -7.37 13.43
C PHE A 187 -3.10 -7.25 12.13
N VAL A 188 -2.43 -7.39 10.99
CA VAL A 188 -3.07 -7.36 9.66
C VAL A 188 -4.04 -8.54 9.50
N GLU A 189 -3.63 -9.76 9.87
CA GLU A 189 -4.48 -10.96 9.81
C GLU A 189 -5.75 -10.79 10.65
N HIS A 190 -5.63 -10.22 11.84
CA HIS A 190 -6.78 -9.94 12.71
C HIS A 190 -7.83 -9.05 12.04
N TYR A 191 -7.40 -8.04 11.26
CA TYR A 191 -8.28 -7.09 10.58
C TYR A 191 -8.56 -7.44 9.11
N ALA A 192 -7.82 -8.34 8.50
CA ALA A 192 -8.03 -8.80 7.11
C ALA A 192 -9.14 -9.84 6.96
N GLY A 193 -9.92 -10.10 8.02
CA GLY A 193 -11.00 -11.06 8.03
C GLY A 193 -12.02 -10.82 6.90
N THR A 194 -12.61 -11.90 6.40
CA THR A 194 -13.39 -12.04 5.16
C THR A 194 -14.63 -11.13 5.02
N THR A 195 -14.99 -10.34 6.03
CA THR A 195 -16.19 -9.50 6.05
C THR A 195 -15.91 -8.01 6.09
N THR A 196 -14.66 -7.60 6.30
CA THR A 196 -14.27 -6.21 6.44
C THR A 196 -13.45 -5.74 5.25
N GLN A 197 -13.71 -4.54 4.80
CA GLN A 197 -12.95 -3.90 3.73
C GLN A 197 -12.08 -2.82 4.35
N PHE A 198 -10.77 -2.89 4.14
CA PHE A 198 -9.83 -1.85 4.53
C PHE A 198 -10.24 -0.50 3.91
N ASP A 199 -10.33 0.55 4.72
CA ASP A 199 -10.70 1.90 4.29
C ASP A 199 -9.50 2.86 4.26
N GLY A 200 -8.56 2.69 5.16
CA GLY A 200 -7.30 3.45 5.17
C GLY A 200 -6.60 3.52 6.51
N VAL A 201 -5.43 4.12 6.51
CA VAL A 201 -4.67 4.49 7.72
C VAL A 201 -4.42 5.99 7.73
N VAL A 202 -4.54 6.62 8.89
CA VAL A 202 -4.12 8.01 9.14
C VAL A 202 -2.97 7.99 10.13
N TYR A 203 -1.85 8.58 9.77
CA TYR A 203 -0.67 8.71 10.61
C TYR A 203 -0.53 10.15 11.12
N PHE A 204 -0.40 10.29 12.44
CA PHE A 204 -0.19 11.56 13.13
C PHE A 204 1.24 11.61 13.65
N GLY A 205 2.17 12.11 12.83
CA GLY A 205 3.57 12.27 13.21
C GLY A 205 3.81 13.56 14.00
N VAL A 206 4.72 13.54 14.97
CA VAL A 206 5.18 14.79 15.61
C VAL A 206 5.91 15.62 14.55
N LYS A 207 5.55 16.89 14.42
CA LYS A 207 6.25 17.80 13.52
C LYS A 207 7.68 18.00 13.96
N THR A 208 8.57 17.81 13.02
CA THR A 208 9.98 18.13 13.15
C THR A 208 10.27 19.50 12.52
N TYR A 209 11.48 20.01 12.63
CA TYR A 209 11.89 21.22 11.91
C TYR A 209 11.76 21.02 10.39
N ALA A 210 12.08 19.82 9.89
CA ALA A 210 11.92 19.46 8.49
C ALA A 210 10.47 19.64 7.97
N ASP A 211 9.45 19.40 8.81
CA ASP A 211 8.05 19.63 8.46
C ASP A 211 7.68 21.12 8.29
N SER A 212 8.52 22.02 8.75
CA SER A 212 8.39 23.48 8.54
C SER A 212 9.11 23.98 7.29
N CYS A 213 9.93 23.13 6.67
CA CYS A 213 10.69 23.43 5.47
C CYS A 213 9.87 23.16 4.20
N ALA A 214 10.17 23.87 3.12
CA ALA A 214 9.65 23.50 1.82
C ALA A 214 10.34 22.22 1.33
N ARG A 215 9.56 21.21 0.95
CA ARG A 215 10.08 19.94 0.45
C ARG A 215 9.85 19.82 -1.06
N TYR A 216 10.89 19.39 -1.75
CA TYR A 216 10.87 19.13 -3.20
C TYR A 216 11.23 17.66 -3.45
N PRO A 217 10.51 16.97 -4.33
CA PRO A 217 10.87 15.64 -4.79
C PRO A 217 12.29 15.64 -5.37
N SER A 218 13.18 14.82 -4.83
CA SER A 218 14.55 14.69 -5.32
C SER A 218 15.00 13.26 -5.13
N TYR A 219 15.57 12.68 -6.18
CA TYR A 219 16.07 11.31 -6.18
C TYR A 219 17.30 11.19 -7.07
N GLY A 220 18.38 10.69 -6.52
CA GLY A 220 19.62 10.58 -7.28
C GLY A 220 20.80 10.07 -6.47
N GLU A 221 21.91 9.95 -7.14
CA GLU A 221 23.20 9.54 -6.57
C GLU A 221 24.24 10.63 -6.85
N GLY A 222 24.94 11.05 -5.81
CA GLY A 222 26.02 12.04 -5.90
C GLY A 222 27.20 11.64 -5.05
N SER A 223 28.18 12.54 -4.95
CA SER A 223 29.34 12.38 -4.06
C SER A 223 29.55 13.61 -3.20
N VAL A 224 30.14 13.41 -2.03
CA VAL A 224 30.49 14.49 -1.11
C VAL A 224 31.70 15.27 -1.64
N ALA A 225 31.57 16.59 -1.83
CA ALA A 225 32.61 17.44 -2.41
C ALA A 225 33.84 17.61 -1.48
N ALA A 226 33.60 17.77 -0.17
CA ALA A 226 34.59 17.86 0.89
C ALA A 226 33.99 17.18 2.14
N ALA A 227 34.80 16.84 3.13
CA ALA A 227 34.29 16.26 4.38
C ALA A 227 33.13 17.11 4.94
N ALA A 228 31.99 16.48 5.19
CA ALA A 228 30.76 17.17 5.57
C ALA A 228 29.98 16.42 6.64
N GLN A 229 29.29 17.17 7.49
CA GLN A 229 28.43 16.63 8.54
C GLN A 229 27.03 16.38 8.01
N VAL A 230 26.47 15.24 8.40
CA VAL A 230 25.04 14.89 8.21
C VAL A 230 24.28 15.21 9.49
N TRP A 231 23.16 15.87 9.36
CA TRP A 231 22.37 16.40 10.46
C TRP A 231 21.02 15.68 10.57
N SER A 232 20.47 15.64 11.78
CA SER A 232 19.15 15.03 12.03
C SER A 232 17.97 15.89 11.51
N GLN A 233 18.20 17.17 11.23
CA GLN A 233 17.25 18.11 10.65
C GLN A 233 17.94 18.94 9.57
N PRO A 234 17.22 19.51 8.57
CA PRO A 234 17.82 20.31 7.50
C PRO A 234 18.23 21.72 7.97
N CYS A 235 19.04 21.78 9.01
CA CYS A 235 19.62 22.99 9.59
C CYS A 235 20.75 22.66 10.55
N ARG A 236 21.57 23.68 10.90
CA ARG A 236 22.65 23.57 11.86
C ARG A 236 22.29 24.08 13.27
N ASP A 237 21.04 24.49 13.48
CA ASP A 237 20.58 25.02 14.77
C ASP A 237 20.29 23.89 15.77
N THR A 238 21.14 23.73 16.76
CA THR A 238 21.00 22.69 17.81
C THR A 238 20.04 23.07 18.92
N VAL A 239 19.63 24.34 19.02
CA VAL A 239 18.83 24.88 20.14
C VAL A 239 17.36 24.94 19.79
N GLN A 240 17.01 25.60 18.69
CA GLN A 240 15.60 25.82 18.32
C GLN A 240 15.01 24.65 17.55
N SER A 241 15.82 24.01 16.70
CA SER A 241 15.37 22.91 15.85
C SER A 241 15.67 21.53 16.41
N ALA A 242 16.38 21.43 17.53
CA ALA A 242 16.90 20.19 18.09
C ALA A 242 17.73 19.37 17.07
N SER A 243 18.36 20.03 16.09
CA SER A 243 19.23 19.39 15.11
C SER A 243 20.53 18.92 15.78
N ALA A 244 20.98 17.75 15.40
CA ALA A 244 22.23 17.16 15.90
C ALA A 244 23.03 16.55 14.74
N VAL A 245 24.32 16.48 14.88
CA VAL A 245 25.17 15.75 13.92
C VAL A 245 24.93 14.26 14.11
N VAL A 246 24.51 13.60 13.05
CA VAL A 246 24.25 12.16 13.00
C VAL A 246 25.53 11.40 12.65
N THR A 247 26.26 11.89 11.64
CA THR A 247 27.53 11.31 11.18
C THR A 247 28.33 12.32 10.37
N GLU A 248 29.57 11.98 10.05
CA GLU A 248 30.41 12.71 9.12
C GLU A 248 30.75 11.86 7.91
N LEU A 249 30.73 12.45 6.73
CA LEU A 249 31.06 11.82 5.46
C LEU A 249 32.37 12.36 4.94
N ALA A 250 33.22 11.49 4.40
CA ALA A 250 34.47 11.86 3.79
C ALA A 250 34.28 12.44 2.37
N ALA A 251 35.25 13.25 1.93
CA ALA A 251 35.27 13.70 0.53
C ALA A 251 35.31 12.53 -0.44
N GLY A 252 34.48 12.59 -1.50
CA GLY A 252 34.32 11.52 -2.50
C GLY A 252 33.40 10.38 -2.09
N GLU A 253 32.87 10.36 -0.87
CA GLU A 253 31.92 9.34 -0.44
C GLU A 253 30.62 9.47 -1.22
N THR A 254 30.10 8.33 -1.70
CA THR A 254 28.83 8.28 -2.45
C THR A 254 27.65 8.47 -1.52
N VAL A 255 26.68 9.28 -1.95
CA VAL A 255 25.44 9.55 -1.24
C VAL A 255 24.22 9.30 -2.13
N ASN A 256 23.19 8.68 -1.58
CA ASN A 256 21.89 8.54 -2.21
C ASN A 256 20.95 9.61 -1.67
N VAL A 257 20.46 10.46 -2.57
CA VAL A 257 19.51 11.53 -2.26
C VAL A 257 18.07 10.99 -2.42
N THR A 258 17.22 11.26 -1.43
CA THR A 258 15.81 10.82 -1.40
C THR A 258 14.83 11.98 -1.22
N GLY A 259 15.32 13.19 -1.06
CA GLY A 259 14.54 14.42 -0.94
C GLY A 259 15.42 15.66 -0.96
N LEU A 260 14.79 16.80 -1.21
CA LEU A 260 15.41 18.12 -1.16
C LEU A 260 14.54 19.05 -0.32
N TYR A 261 15.15 19.77 0.60
CA TYR A 261 14.48 20.69 1.50
C TYR A 261 15.05 22.10 1.36
N GLN A 262 14.18 23.10 1.43
CA GLN A 262 14.59 24.48 1.64
C GLN A 262 14.17 24.88 3.04
N ASN A 263 15.13 25.21 3.90
CA ASN A 263 14.87 25.57 5.28
C ASN A 263 14.31 27.00 5.39
N THR A 264 13.93 27.42 6.61
CA THR A 264 13.36 28.75 6.86
C THR A 264 14.35 29.90 6.62
N GLU A 265 15.63 29.60 6.53
CA GLU A 265 16.72 30.55 6.24
C GLU A 265 17.00 30.65 4.74
N GLY A 266 16.33 29.82 3.93
CA GLY A 266 16.48 29.78 2.47
C GLY A 266 17.60 28.85 1.98
N GLU A 267 18.27 28.12 2.87
CA GLU A 267 19.30 27.16 2.50
C GLU A 267 18.69 25.86 1.99
N TYR A 268 19.37 25.20 1.04
CA TYR A 268 18.96 23.91 0.49
C TYR A 268 19.72 22.75 1.13
N TRP A 269 18.99 21.65 1.42
CA TRP A 269 19.48 20.46 2.10
C TRP A 269 18.96 19.20 1.41
N TYR A 270 19.84 18.26 1.11
CA TYR A 270 19.44 16.95 0.63
C TYR A 270 19.15 16.00 1.80
N GLU A 271 18.05 15.27 1.70
CA GLU A 271 17.74 14.10 2.54
C GLU A 271 18.49 12.90 1.98
N LEU A 272 19.16 12.15 2.83
CA LEU A 272 19.98 11.00 2.47
C LEU A 272 19.36 9.70 2.98
N ASP A 273 19.45 8.65 2.16
CA ASP A 273 19.13 7.29 2.57
C ASP A 273 20.37 6.62 3.16
N LYS A 274 20.50 6.61 4.48
CA LYS A 274 21.59 5.93 5.22
C LYS A 274 21.09 5.22 6.49
N GLY A 275 19.94 4.54 6.41
CA GLY A 275 19.39 3.76 7.54
C GLY A 275 18.77 4.60 8.64
N GLU A 276 19.33 5.77 8.96
CA GLU A 276 18.72 6.84 9.74
C GLU A 276 18.52 8.05 8.82
N THR A 277 17.36 8.69 8.84
CA THR A 277 17.09 9.89 8.04
C THR A 277 18.07 10.98 8.45
N GLY A 278 18.89 11.44 7.50
CA GLY A 278 19.87 12.48 7.73
C GLY A 278 19.84 13.51 6.60
N TYR A 279 20.31 14.72 6.91
CA TYR A 279 20.31 15.84 5.99
C TYR A 279 21.72 16.38 5.81
N ILE A 280 22.10 16.66 4.57
CA ILE A 280 23.37 17.29 4.21
C ILE A 280 23.11 18.59 3.46
N PRO A 281 23.88 19.68 3.69
CA PRO A 281 23.77 20.87 2.87
C PRO A 281 23.93 20.55 1.39
N ALA A 282 23.08 21.10 0.53
CA ALA A 282 23.09 20.76 -0.90
C ALA A 282 24.44 21.13 -1.57
N GLU A 283 25.10 22.17 -1.10
CA GLU A 283 26.43 22.61 -1.54
C GLU A 283 27.55 21.59 -1.28
N ALA A 284 27.35 20.68 -0.32
CA ALA A 284 28.29 19.62 0.00
C ALA A 284 28.20 18.41 -0.94
N VAL A 285 27.19 18.35 -1.81
CA VAL A 285 26.98 17.26 -2.77
C VAL A 285 27.35 17.73 -4.17
N GLN A 286 28.19 16.97 -4.85
CA GLN A 286 28.62 17.23 -6.22
C GLN A 286 28.26 16.05 -7.13
N SER A 287 28.29 16.29 -8.45
CA SER A 287 28.08 15.27 -9.48
C SER A 287 26.78 14.48 -9.28
N LEU A 288 25.71 15.15 -8.82
CA LEU A 288 24.41 14.51 -8.59
C LEU A 288 23.82 14.05 -9.93
N ARG A 289 23.71 12.74 -10.07
CA ARG A 289 23.00 12.08 -11.19
C ARG A 289 21.58 11.81 -10.75
N LEU A 290 20.63 12.49 -11.39
CA LEU A 290 19.20 12.27 -11.14
C LEU A 290 18.78 10.87 -11.58
N ARG A 291 17.89 10.25 -10.81
CA ARG A 291 17.30 8.92 -11.06
C ARG A 291 15.79 9.03 -11.15
N TYR A 292 15.18 8.14 -11.93
CA TYR A 292 13.73 8.09 -12.17
C TYR A 292 13.16 6.68 -12.09
N ASP A 293 13.97 5.73 -11.65
CA ASP A 293 13.65 4.30 -11.53
C ASP A 293 12.80 3.94 -10.28
N ASP A 294 12.39 4.95 -9.51
CA ASP A 294 11.47 4.82 -8.38
C ASP A 294 9.98 4.86 -8.78
N VAL A 295 9.70 5.05 -10.08
CA VAL A 295 8.33 5.08 -10.57
C VAL A 295 7.89 3.68 -11.00
N THR A 296 6.87 3.18 -10.36
CA THR A 296 6.33 1.83 -10.60
C THR A 296 4.92 1.88 -11.17
N PHE A 297 4.56 0.91 -12.00
CA PHE A 297 3.21 0.70 -12.48
C PHE A 297 2.80 -0.75 -12.23
N THR A 298 1.78 -0.95 -11.41
CA THR A 298 1.29 -2.27 -10.99
C THR A 298 -0.15 -2.49 -11.41
N GLY A 299 -0.54 -3.74 -11.68
CA GLY A 299 -1.90 -4.10 -12.05
C GLY A 299 -2.33 -3.61 -13.44
N ALA A 300 -1.36 -3.32 -14.33
CA ALA A 300 -1.65 -2.97 -15.71
C ALA A 300 -2.24 -4.18 -16.46
N THR A 301 -3.33 -3.94 -17.17
CA THR A 301 -3.97 -4.96 -18.01
C THR A 301 -4.40 -4.36 -19.34
N ALA A 302 -4.30 -5.17 -20.40
CA ALA A 302 -4.93 -4.93 -21.69
C ALA A 302 -5.37 -6.27 -22.30
N PRO A 303 -6.46 -6.30 -23.07
CA PRO A 303 -6.81 -7.50 -23.82
C PRO A 303 -5.80 -7.75 -24.93
N THR A 304 -5.53 -9.00 -25.25
CA THR A 304 -4.75 -9.37 -26.43
C THR A 304 -5.57 -9.22 -27.72
N ILE A 305 -6.88 -9.40 -27.62
CA ILE A 305 -7.84 -9.27 -28.72
C ILE A 305 -9.01 -8.39 -28.27
N LEU A 306 -9.39 -7.42 -29.12
CA LEU A 306 -10.55 -6.57 -28.94
C LEU A 306 -11.43 -6.67 -30.20
N VAL A 307 -12.73 -6.88 -30.01
CA VAL A 307 -13.68 -6.87 -31.13
C VAL A 307 -14.01 -5.41 -31.51
N GLN A 308 -13.96 -5.09 -32.79
CA GLN A 308 -14.27 -3.75 -33.31
C GLN A 308 -15.60 -3.19 -32.74
N GLY A 309 -15.57 -1.97 -32.26
CA GLY A 309 -16.71 -1.33 -31.60
C GLY A 309 -16.83 -1.65 -30.10
N LYS A 310 -16.03 -2.53 -29.56
CA LYS A 310 -15.91 -2.78 -28.11
C LYS A 310 -14.82 -1.90 -27.49
N SER A 311 -14.78 -1.87 -26.18
CA SER A 311 -13.80 -1.13 -25.39
C SER A 311 -13.44 -1.94 -24.16
N PHE A 312 -12.29 -1.66 -23.58
CA PHE A 312 -11.92 -2.12 -22.25
C PHE A 312 -11.62 -0.91 -21.35
N SER A 313 -11.62 -1.13 -20.05
CA SER A 313 -11.27 -0.10 -19.07
C SER A 313 -9.82 -0.31 -18.62
N PRO A 314 -8.90 0.58 -18.95
CA PRO A 314 -7.54 0.51 -18.46
C PRO A 314 -7.50 0.50 -16.94
N LYS A 315 -6.68 -0.36 -16.37
CA LYS A 315 -6.47 -0.52 -14.93
C LYS A 315 -5.01 -0.38 -14.60
N GLY A 316 -4.72 -0.18 -13.34
CA GLY A 316 -3.39 -0.14 -12.77
C GLY A 316 -3.13 1.12 -11.97
N ALA A 317 -2.20 1.01 -11.02
CA ALA A 317 -1.78 2.08 -10.14
C ALA A 317 -0.32 2.44 -10.41
N ILE A 318 -0.08 3.74 -10.63
CA ILE A 318 1.26 4.31 -10.84
C ILE A 318 1.68 4.99 -9.56
N ARG A 319 2.91 4.75 -9.11
CA ARG A 319 3.49 5.36 -7.89
C ARG A 319 4.92 5.78 -8.12
N ALA A 320 5.29 6.91 -7.50
CA ALA A 320 6.66 7.36 -7.33
C ALA A 320 6.97 7.43 -5.83
N GLU A 321 8.12 6.92 -5.42
CA GLU A 321 8.55 6.94 -4.02
C GLU A 321 9.18 8.29 -3.65
N HIS A 322 10.10 8.77 -4.45
CA HIS A 322 10.87 10.00 -4.21
C HIS A 322 10.53 11.09 -5.22
N ASN A 323 10.40 10.75 -6.50
CA ASN A 323 10.08 11.68 -7.58
C ASN A 323 8.63 12.20 -7.52
N SER A 324 8.29 13.16 -8.38
CA SER A 324 6.92 13.63 -8.59
C SER A 324 6.43 13.29 -9.98
N ILE A 325 5.24 12.68 -10.06
CA ILE A 325 4.56 12.46 -11.33
C ILE A 325 3.88 13.77 -11.72
N TYR A 326 4.37 14.41 -12.76
CA TYR A 326 3.77 15.64 -13.28
C TYR A 326 2.53 15.37 -14.11
N SER A 327 2.61 14.40 -15.02
CA SER A 327 1.46 13.98 -15.83
C SER A 327 1.58 12.52 -16.27
N ILE A 328 0.43 11.89 -16.49
CA ILE A 328 0.34 10.58 -17.13
C ILE A 328 -0.16 10.80 -18.57
N ARG A 329 0.37 9.98 -19.48
CA ARG A 329 -0.05 9.92 -20.87
C ARG A 329 -0.37 8.49 -21.25
N ALA A 330 -1.43 8.28 -21.99
CA ALA A 330 -1.73 7.00 -22.60
C ALA A 330 -1.95 7.19 -24.11
N ARG A 331 -1.32 6.34 -24.89
CA ARG A 331 -1.27 6.44 -26.34
C ARG A 331 -1.56 5.10 -26.97
N VAL A 332 -2.24 5.15 -28.11
CA VAL A 332 -2.41 4.00 -28.99
C VAL A 332 -1.82 4.34 -30.35
N TYR A 333 -1.04 3.42 -30.88
CA TYR A 333 -0.39 3.55 -32.17
C TYR A 333 -0.85 2.44 -33.11
N ALA A 334 -1.07 2.78 -34.35
CA ALA A 334 -1.27 1.84 -35.45
C ALA A 334 0.04 1.69 -36.24
N PRO A 335 0.46 0.48 -36.63
CA PRO A 335 1.60 0.31 -37.51
C PRO A 335 1.27 0.84 -38.92
N GLN A 336 2.17 1.64 -39.47
CA GLN A 336 2.20 2.02 -40.87
C GLN A 336 3.50 1.52 -41.50
N ALA A 337 3.60 1.53 -42.81
CA ALA A 337 4.65 0.83 -43.57
C ALA A 337 6.08 1.00 -43.02
N ASP A 338 6.42 2.20 -42.51
CA ASP A 338 7.77 2.49 -41.99
C ASP A 338 7.78 3.14 -40.61
N GLN A 339 6.60 3.36 -39.98
CA GLN A 339 6.49 4.04 -38.68
C GLN A 339 5.21 3.69 -37.93
N MET A 340 5.17 4.04 -36.64
CA MET A 340 3.96 3.94 -35.82
C MET A 340 3.21 5.26 -35.88
N GLU A 341 1.94 5.24 -36.29
CA GLU A 341 1.06 6.41 -36.26
C GLU A 341 0.27 6.46 -34.94
N GLN A 342 0.36 7.58 -34.23
CA GLN A 342 -0.41 7.78 -33.03
C GLN A 342 -1.89 8.05 -33.37
N VAL A 343 -2.77 7.10 -33.05
CA VAL A 343 -4.21 7.17 -33.34
C VAL A 343 -5.04 7.61 -32.14
N ILE A 344 -4.58 7.36 -30.91
CA ILE A 344 -5.20 7.89 -29.70
C ILE A 344 -4.11 8.49 -28.80
N ASN A 345 -4.40 9.64 -28.21
CA ASN A 345 -3.56 10.27 -27.21
C ASN A 345 -4.45 10.91 -26.14
N THR A 346 -4.21 10.58 -24.90
CA THR A 346 -4.86 11.21 -23.76
C THR A 346 -3.85 11.48 -22.66
N SER A 347 -4.07 12.53 -21.90
CA SER A 347 -3.18 12.91 -20.79
C SER A 347 -3.95 13.48 -19.62
N ASP A 348 -3.41 13.31 -18.44
CA ASP A 348 -3.90 13.94 -17.21
C ASP A 348 -2.74 14.53 -16.42
N LYS A 349 -2.97 15.71 -15.83
CA LYS A 349 -2.02 16.35 -14.93
C LYS A 349 -2.23 15.79 -13.53
N VAL A 350 -1.14 15.33 -12.91
CA VAL A 350 -1.17 14.65 -11.60
C VAL A 350 -0.65 15.57 -10.50
N ASP A 351 0.53 16.16 -10.68
CA ASP A 351 1.27 16.94 -9.68
C ASP A 351 1.35 16.22 -8.32
N GLY A 352 1.76 14.95 -8.32
CA GLY A 352 1.75 14.12 -7.11
C GLY A 352 2.60 12.86 -7.24
N LYS A 353 2.43 11.95 -6.29
CA LYS A 353 3.21 10.70 -6.19
C LYS A 353 2.44 9.45 -6.61
N ALA A 354 1.15 9.56 -6.90
CA ALA A 354 0.33 8.41 -7.22
C ALA A 354 -0.79 8.75 -8.21
N TYR A 355 -1.15 7.77 -9.05
CA TYR A 355 -2.24 7.89 -10.00
C TYR A 355 -2.88 6.53 -10.25
N ASP A 356 -4.21 6.46 -10.16
CA ASP A 356 -4.98 5.27 -10.50
C ASP A 356 -5.63 5.47 -11.88
N LEU A 357 -5.36 4.56 -12.80
CA LEU A 357 -5.94 4.60 -14.14
C LEU A 357 -7.45 4.34 -14.14
N LEU A 358 -7.94 3.52 -13.22
CA LEU A 358 -9.35 3.20 -13.14
C LEU A 358 -10.18 4.45 -12.80
N ARG A 359 -11.22 4.72 -13.61
CA ARG A 359 -12.09 5.91 -13.47
C ARG A 359 -11.39 7.27 -13.60
N SER A 360 -10.22 7.29 -14.21
CA SER A 360 -9.44 8.51 -14.46
C SER A 360 -9.85 9.22 -15.75
N LYS A 361 -9.31 10.42 -15.98
CA LYS A 361 -9.43 11.09 -17.28
C LYS A 361 -8.76 10.31 -18.40
N ILE A 362 -7.65 9.63 -18.09
CA ILE A 362 -6.97 8.73 -19.03
C ILE A 362 -7.95 7.66 -19.51
N SER A 363 -8.56 6.94 -18.56
CA SER A 363 -9.52 5.87 -18.85
C SER A 363 -10.72 6.36 -19.67
N SER A 364 -11.26 7.54 -19.35
CA SER A 364 -12.40 8.13 -20.08
C SER A 364 -12.02 8.71 -21.45
N GLY A 365 -10.76 9.12 -21.64
CA GLY A 365 -10.24 9.68 -22.89
C GLY A 365 -9.80 8.66 -23.93
N LEU A 366 -9.67 7.37 -23.54
CA LEU A 366 -9.27 6.31 -24.45
C LEU A 366 -10.47 5.77 -25.25
N THR A 367 -10.54 6.13 -26.52
CA THR A 367 -11.68 5.86 -27.41
C THR A 367 -11.49 4.59 -28.24
N PHE A 368 -11.19 3.46 -27.60
CA PHE A 368 -10.93 2.15 -28.26
C PHE A 368 -12.04 1.70 -29.22
N ARG A 369 -13.30 2.10 -28.98
CA ARG A 369 -14.44 1.74 -29.83
C ARG A 369 -14.35 2.27 -31.25
N GLN A 370 -13.49 3.27 -31.51
CA GLN A 370 -13.31 3.90 -32.82
C GLN A 370 -12.19 3.24 -33.65
N LEU A 371 -11.46 2.28 -33.09
CA LEU A 371 -10.40 1.60 -33.77
C LEU A 371 -10.95 0.66 -34.84
N GLU A 372 -10.34 0.71 -36.02
CA GLU A 372 -10.59 -0.22 -37.12
C GLU A 372 -9.90 -1.57 -36.83
N ALA A 373 -10.25 -2.61 -37.62
CA ALA A 373 -9.57 -3.90 -37.50
C ALA A 373 -8.10 -3.76 -37.88
N GLY A 374 -7.20 -4.26 -37.04
CA GLY A 374 -5.75 -4.14 -37.20
C GLY A 374 -4.98 -4.36 -35.93
N GLN A 375 -3.67 -4.43 -36.04
CA GLN A 375 -2.74 -4.53 -34.90
C GLN A 375 -2.51 -3.14 -34.31
N TYR A 376 -2.40 -3.05 -32.98
CA TYR A 376 -2.17 -1.80 -32.26
C TYR A 376 -1.17 -1.98 -31.13
N HIS A 377 -0.41 -0.93 -30.89
CA HIS A 377 0.47 -0.78 -29.73
C HIS A 377 -0.16 0.20 -28.75
N TYR A 378 -0.34 -0.20 -27.50
CA TYR A 378 -0.84 0.64 -26.41
C TYR A 378 0.26 0.88 -25.38
N GLU A 379 0.45 2.12 -25.00
CA GLU A 379 1.51 2.54 -24.09
C GLU A 379 0.96 3.47 -23.01
N VAL A 380 1.48 3.33 -21.79
CA VAL A 380 1.26 4.25 -20.67
C VAL A 380 2.61 4.82 -20.24
N ALA A 381 2.72 6.13 -20.26
CA ALA A 381 3.93 6.86 -19.91
C ALA A 381 3.67 7.90 -18.82
N ALA A 382 4.68 8.18 -18.00
CA ALA A 382 4.69 9.26 -17.04
C ALA A 382 5.72 10.32 -17.42
N ILE A 383 5.36 11.61 -17.27
CA ILE A 383 6.33 12.69 -17.18
C ILE A 383 6.63 12.90 -15.71
N VAL A 384 7.88 12.77 -15.35
CA VAL A 384 8.37 12.78 -13.97
C VAL A 384 9.25 14.00 -13.75
N ALA A 385 9.05 14.69 -12.63
CA ALA A 385 9.86 15.81 -12.18
C ALA A 385 10.77 15.40 -11.02
N ASN A 386 12.02 15.83 -11.11
CA ASN A 386 13.04 15.60 -10.11
C ASN A 386 13.77 16.92 -9.87
N TYR A 387 13.88 17.36 -8.62
CA TYR A 387 14.46 18.66 -8.27
C TYR A 387 15.89 18.50 -7.77
N TYR A 388 16.72 19.47 -8.10
CA TYR A 388 18.12 19.50 -7.66
C TYR A 388 18.61 20.95 -7.47
N VAL A 389 19.76 21.13 -6.87
CA VAL A 389 20.38 22.45 -6.68
C VAL A 389 21.62 22.56 -7.55
N GLU A 390 21.70 23.63 -8.31
CA GLU A 390 22.86 24.01 -9.12
C GLU A 390 23.16 25.50 -8.90
N ASP A 391 24.40 25.83 -8.58
CA ASP A 391 24.84 27.19 -8.26
C ASP A 391 23.96 27.90 -7.20
N GLY A 392 23.52 27.14 -6.18
CA GLY A 392 22.64 27.63 -5.11
C GLY A 392 21.19 27.90 -5.53
N ARG A 393 20.77 27.46 -6.72
CA ARG A 393 19.43 27.65 -7.26
C ARG A 393 18.71 26.33 -7.41
N LEU A 394 17.40 26.35 -7.13
CA LEU A 394 16.53 25.21 -7.36
C LEU A 394 16.29 25.01 -8.86
N MET A 395 16.62 23.84 -9.34
CA MET A 395 16.45 23.40 -10.72
C MET A 395 15.47 22.23 -10.78
N THR A 396 14.89 21.98 -11.97
CA THR A 396 14.00 20.83 -12.21
C THR A 396 14.51 20.03 -13.39
N GLY A 397 14.83 18.80 -13.16
CA GLY A 397 15.05 17.78 -14.19
C GLY A 397 13.73 17.09 -14.55
N TRP A 398 13.59 16.72 -15.81
CA TRP A 398 12.41 16.05 -16.33
C TRP A 398 12.79 14.81 -17.10
N ASP A 399 11.98 13.75 -16.95
CA ASP A 399 12.08 12.58 -17.80
C ASP A 399 10.70 12.08 -18.21
N THR A 400 10.65 11.36 -19.32
CA THR A 400 9.44 10.71 -19.82
C THR A 400 9.67 9.21 -19.83
N LEU A 401 9.04 8.53 -18.89
CA LEU A 401 9.18 7.10 -18.71
C LEU A 401 8.01 6.38 -19.37
N VAL A 402 8.29 5.44 -20.26
CA VAL A 402 7.30 4.44 -20.67
C VAL A 402 7.23 3.40 -19.57
N LEU A 403 6.15 3.41 -18.81
CA LEU A 403 5.97 2.55 -17.65
C LEU A 403 5.49 1.15 -18.02
N TRP A 404 4.71 1.08 -19.10
CA TRP A 404 4.12 -0.17 -19.56
C TRP A 404 3.64 -0.04 -20.99
N SER A 405 3.74 -1.13 -21.75
CA SER A 405 3.18 -1.23 -23.09
C SER A 405 2.65 -2.62 -23.37
N SER A 406 1.72 -2.72 -24.30
CA SER A 406 1.14 -3.98 -24.75
C SER A 406 0.71 -3.87 -26.20
N GLU A 407 0.82 -4.97 -26.91
CA GLU A 407 0.24 -5.14 -28.24
C GLU A 407 -1.17 -5.74 -28.10
N PHE A 408 -2.09 -5.31 -28.94
CA PHE A 408 -3.41 -5.92 -29.05
C PHE A 408 -3.93 -5.89 -30.49
N LEU A 409 -4.74 -6.90 -30.82
CA LEU A 409 -5.36 -7.04 -32.13
C LEU A 409 -6.82 -6.60 -32.06
N VAL A 410 -7.23 -5.65 -32.89
CA VAL A 410 -8.65 -5.38 -33.12
C VAL A 410 -9.14 -6.25 -34.27
N VAL A 411 -10.12 -7.09 -34.01
CA VAL A 411 -10.72 -7.98 -35.03
C VAL A 411 -12.05 -7.42 -35.51
N ASP A 412 -12.41 -7.72 -36.76
CA ASP A 412 -13.70 -7.32 -37.31
C ASP A 412 -14.86 -7.82 -36.40
N LYS A 413 -15.94 -7.04 -36.31
CA LYS A 413 -17.13 -7.37 -35.51
C LYS A 413 -17.83 -8.67 -35.91
N LYS A 414 -17.52 -9.21 -37.11
CA LYS A 414 -18.02 -10.49 -37.61
C LYS A 414 -17.04 -11.65 -37.40
N ALA A 415 -15.87 -11.38 -36.82
CA ALA A 415 -14.91 -12.44 -36.54
C ALA A 415 -15.53 -13.46 -35.57
N ASN A 416 -15.29 -14.75 -35.83
CA ASN A 416 -15.67 -15.81 -34.91
C ASN A 416 -14.72 -15.78 -33.71
N VAL A 417 -15.27 -15.47 -32.56
CA VAL A 417 -14.53 -15.35 -31.31
C VAL A 417 -15.24 -16.06 -30.18
N SER A 418 -14.48 -16.61 -29.27
CA SER A 418 -14.94 -17.13 -27.98
C SER A 418 -14.68 -16.08 -26.91
N THR A 419 -15.71 -15.71 -26.15
CA THR A 419 -15.57 -14.85 -24.96
C THR A 419 -15.40 -15.76 -23.75
N VAL A 420 -14.29 -15.58 -23.03
CA VAL A 420 -13.96 -16.34 -21.83
C VAL A 420 -14.10 -15.44 -20.62
N THR A 421 -14.93 -15.87 -19.69
CA THR A 421 -15.17 -15.21 -18.40
C THR A 421 -14.43 -15.96 -17.31
N PHE A 422 -13.89 -15.27 -16.33
CA PHE A 422 -13.18 -15.85 -15.21
C PHE A 422 -14.00 -15.66 -13.92
N ASP A 423 -14.51 -16.77 -13.38
CA ASP A 423 -15.13 -16.80 -12.07
C ASP A 423 -14.08 -17.18 -11.03
N THR A 424 -13.75 -16.25 -10.16
CA THR A 424 -12.73 -16.47 -9.13
C THR A 424 -13.21 -17.38 -7.99
N CYS A 425 -14.46 -17.81 -7.97
CA CYS A 425 -15.06 -18.68 -6.95
C CYS A 425 -14.81 -18.19 -5.51
N GLY A 426 -14.89 -16.87 -5.32
CA GLY A 426 -14.67 -16.22 -4.02
C GLY A 426 -13.33 -15.53 -3.85
N GLY A 427 -12.44 -15.62 -4.81
CA GLY A 427 -11.20 -14.81 -4.85
C GLY A 427 -11.50 -13.32 -4.98
N SER A 428 -10.53 -12.48 -4.57
CA SER A 428 -10.74 -11.05 -4.34
C SER A 428 -10.71 -10.15 -5.57
N ASN A 429 -10.31 -10.67 -6.74
CA ASN A 429 -10.10 -9.85 -7.94
C ASN A 429 -11.23 -10.09 -8.95
N GLU A 430 -11.93 -9.03 -9.36
CA GLU A 430 -12.70 -9.06 -10.59
C GLU A 430 -11.72 -9.10 -11.77
N LEU A 431 -11.73 -10.19 -12.53
CA LEU A 431 -10.93 -10.37 -13.70
C LEU A 431 -11.69 -9.92 -14.94
N ASP A 432 -10.97 -9.32 -15.89
CA ASP A 432 -11.56 -8.94 -17.16
C ASP A 432 -11.82 -10.20 -18.01
N GLN A 433 -12.89 -10.15 -18.81
CA GLN A 433 -13.11 -11.16 -19.83
C GLN A 433 -12.01 -11.11 -20.88
N THR A 434 -11.60 -12.27 -21.35
CA THR A 434 -10.70 -12.36 -22.51
C THR A 434 -11.44 -12.83 -23.74
N VAL A 435 -10.92 -12.46 -24.92
CA VAL A 435 -11.47 -12.89 -26.21
C VAL A 435 -10.41 -13.72 -26.92
N VAL A 436 -10.83 -14.88 -27.42
CA VAL A 436 -9.98 -15.82 -28.16
C VAL A 436 -10.55 -16.02 -29.54
N LEU A 437 -9.73 -15.95 -30.60
CA LEU A 437 -10.15 -16.27 -31.97
C LEU A 437 -10.45 -17.75 -32.09
N GLU A 438 -11.43 -18.09 -32.92
CA GLU A 438 -11.76 -19.49 -33.20
C GLU A 438 -10.51 -20.29 -33.63
N GLY A 439 -10.31 -21.43 -32.98
CA GLY A 439 -9.17 -22.31 -33.24
C GLY A 439 -7.84 -21.85 -32.65
N GLN A 440 -7.79 -20.72 -31.92
CA GLN A 440 -6.60 -20.29 -31.20
C GLN A 440 -6.64 -20.76 -29.73
N THR A 441 -5.48 -20.81 -29.11
CA THR A 441 -5.33 -21.17 -27.69
C THR A 441 -5.57 -19.97 -26.78
N MET A 442 -5.83 -20.25 -25.49
CA MET A 442 -6.07 -19.24 -24.45
C MET A 442 -4.92 -18.26 -24.25
N GLY A 443 -3.68 -18.72 -24.46
CA GLY A 443 -2.51 -17.96 -24.06
C GLY A 443 -2.37 -17.82 -22.53
N PRO A 444 -1.58 -16.87 -22.05
CA PRO A 444 -1.37 -16.66 -20.62
C PRO A 444 -2.69 -16.41 -19.87
N LEU A 445 -2.92 -17.17 -18.81
CA LEU A 445 -4.12 -17.06 -17.98
C LEU A 445 -3.89 -16.10 -16.81
N PRO A 446 -4.93 -15.33 -16.41
CA PRO A 446 -4.81 -14.46 -15.25
C PRO A 446 -4.67 -15.27 -13.96
N VAL A 447 -4.01 -14.69 -12.97
CA VAL A 447 -3.79 -15.31 -11.66
C VAL A 447 -4.59 -14.53 -10.61
N PRO A 448 -5.68 -15.09 -10.07
CA PRO A 448 -6.44 -14.47 -9.02
C PRO A 448 -5.77 -14.63 -7.65
N GLN A 449 -6.22 -13.85 -6.66
CA GLN A 449 -5.75 -13.93 -5.27
C GLN A 449 -6.93 -14.17 -4.32
N TRP A 450 -6.68 -14.91 -3.23
CA TRP A 450 -7.67 -15.12 -2.17
C TRP A 450 -6.99 -15.35 -0.82
N GLY A 451 -6.63 -14.24 -0.13
CA GLY A 451 -6.02 -14.31 1.21
C GLY A 451 -4.85 -15.28 1.26
N ASP A 452 -4.94 -16.26 2.16
CA ASP A 452 -3.96 -17.33 2.38
C ASP A 452 -4.19 -18.60 1.54
N ARG A 453 -5.20 -18.61 0.66
CA ARG A 453 -5.51 -19.76 -0.18
C ARG A 453 -4.54 -19.87 -1.35
N VAL A 454 -4.23 -21.08 -1.72
CA VAL A 454 -3.38 -21.42 -2.86
C VAL A 454 -4.25 -21.64 -4.09
N PHE A 455 -3.92 -20.93 -5.18
CA PHE A 455 -4.59 -21.09 -6.45
C PHE A 455 -4.12 -22.36 -7.15
N LEU A 456 -5.05 -23.27 -7.44
CA LEU A 456 -4.75 -24.55 -8.09
C LEU A 456 -4.84 -24.49 -9.62
N GLY A 457 -5.43 -23.44 -10.17
CA GLY A 457 -5.62 -23.29 -11.61
C GLY A 457 -7.09 -23.01 -11.99
N TRP A 458 -7.28 -22.80 -13.27
CA TRP A 458 -8.58 -22.63 -13.90
C TRP A 458 -9.14 -23.95 -14.38
N PHE A 459 -10.45 -24.13 -14.30
CA PHE A 459 -11.16 -25.36 -14.68
C PHE A 459 -12.41 -25.02 -15.47
N THR A 460 -12.87 -25.99 -16.30
CA THR A 460 -14.11 -25.85 -17.11
C THR A 460 -15.37 -25.83 -16.27
N GLU A 461 -15.33 -26.35 -15.05
CA GLU A 461 -16.45 -26.43 -14.12
C GLU A 461 -16.00 -26.04 -12.70
N ALA A 462 -16.92 -25.56 -11.87
CA ALA A 462 -16.62 -25.20 -10.48
C ALA A 462 -16.19 -26.41 -9.65
N GLU A 463 -16.78 -27.56 -9.91
CA GLU A 463 -16.43 -28.87 -9.32
C GLU A 463 -16.25 -29.90 -10.43
N GLY A 464 -15.18 -30.69 -10.40
CA GLY A 464 -14.84 -31.59 -11.52
C GLY A 464 -14.32 -30.83 -12.75
N GLY A 465 -14.61 -31.32 -13.97
CA GLY A 465 -14.18 -30.70 -15.21
C GLY A 465 -12.67 -30.81 -15.47
N GLU A 466 -12.22 -30.24 -16.58
CA GLU A 466 -10.84 -30.27 -17.03
C GLU A 466 -10.08 -29.02 -16.59
N ARG A 467 -8.79 -29.18 -16.33
CA ARG A 467 -7.90 -28.04 -16.05
C ARG A 467 -7.61 -27.30 -17.35
N ILE A 468 -7.81 -25.99 -17.31
CA ILE A 468 -7.52 -25.08 -18.44
C ILE A 468 -6.09 -24.60 -18.32
N THR A 469 -5.33 -24.75 -19.40
CA THR A 469 -3.94 -24.27 -19.54
C THR A 469 -3.86 -23.22 -20.63
N ALA A 470 -2.68 -22.62 -20.81
CA ALA A 470 -2.43 -21.67 -21.89
C ALA A 470 -2.69 -22.26 -23.29
N ASP A 471 -2.54 -23.57 -23.44
CA ASP A 471 -2.73 -24.30 -24.72
C ASP A 471 -4.18 -24.75 -24.96
N TYR A 472 -5.08 -24.50 -24.02
CA TYR A 472 -6.49 -24.86 -24.17
C TYR A 472 -7.15 -24.03 -25.29
N THR A 473 -7.88 -24.68 -26.19
CA THR A 473 -8.60 -24.03 -27.30
C THR A 473 -10.09 -24.01 -26.97
N PRO A 474 -10.73 -22.85 -26.74
CA PRO A 474 -12.16 -22.77 -26.46
C PRO A 474 -12.99 -23.13 -27.73
N GLU A 475 -13.99 -23.98 -27.58
CA GLU A 475 -14.94 -24.31 -28.66
C GLU A 475 -16.10 -23.29 -28.77
N GLY A 476 -16.13 -22.27 -27.92
CA GLY A 476 -17.15 -21.23 -27.86
C GLY A 476 -17.05 -20.42 -26.58
N ASN A 477 -18.05 -19.57 -26.32
CA ASN A 477 -18.11 -18.80 -25.08
C ASN A 477 -18.13 -19.72 -23.86
N MET A 478 -17.26 -19.45 -22.88
CA MET A 478 -17.14 -20.28 -21.69
C MET A 478 -16.83 -19.46 -20.43
N THR A 479 -17.04 -20.10 -19.29
CA THR A 479 -16.58 -19.59 -18.00
C THR A 479 -15.51 -20.51 -17.43
N CYS A 480 -14.39 -19.93 -17.02
CA CYS A 480 -13.32 -20.63 -16.31
C CYS A 480 -13.51 -20.41 -14.82
N TYR A 481 -13.45 -21.47 -14.04
CA TYR A 481 -13.66 -21.45 -12.60
C TYR A 481 -12.34 -21.64 -11.86
N ALA A 482 -12.01 -20.71 -10.96
CA ALA A 482 -10.84 -20.83 -10.12
C ALA A 482 -11.05 -21.92 -9.05
N ARG A 483 -10.01 -22.73 -8.81
CA ARG A 483 -9.99 -23.64 -7.68
C ARG A 483 -8.92 -23.27 -6.69
N TRP A 484 -9.26 -23.48 -5.43
CA TRP A 484 -8.48 -23.05 -4.30
C TRP A 484 -8.34 -24.17 -3.29
N ILE A 485 -7.21 -24.16 -2.60
CA ILE A 485 -6.95 -25.03 -1.46
C ILE A 485 -6.39 -24.18 -0.32
N THR A 486 -6.73 -24.52 0.92
CA THR A 486 -6.08 -23.92 2.07
C THR A 486 -4.66 -24.48 2.23
N GLN A 487 -3.78 -23.72 2.90
CA GLN A 487 -2.45 -24.23 3.21
C GLN A 487 -2.51 -25.47 4.12
N GLU A 488 -3.51 -25.55 5.00
CA GLU A 488 -3.72 -26.70 5.89
C GLU A 488 -4.17 -27.93 5.10
N GLU A 489 -5.13 -27.80 4.19
CA GLU A 489 -5.54 -28.88 3.29
C GLU A 489 -4.40 -29.32 2.36
N LEU A 490 -3.56 -28.41 1.90
CA LEU A 490 -2.39 -28.73 1.12
C LEU A 490 -1.39 -29.56 1.94
N ARG A 491 -1.15 -29.15 3.20
CA ARG A 491 -0.28 -29.90 4.14
C ARG A 491 -0.89 -31.25 4.52
N SER A 492 -2.19 -31.36 4.74
CA SER A 492 -2.85 -32.62 5.10
C SER A 492 -2.87 -33.62 3.94
N ARG A 493 -3.13 -33.17 2.72
CA ARG A 493 -3.02 -34.01 1.52
C ARG A 493 -1.61 -34.55 1.32
N TRP A 494 -0.63 -33.78 1.73
CA TRP A 494 0.76 -34.19 1.70
C TRP A 494 1.09 -35.26 2.76
N MET A 495 0.48 -35.21 3.93
CA MET A 495 0.67 -36.19 5.02
C MET A 495 -0.08 -37.52 4.78
N GLU A 496 -1.12 -37.55 3.97
CA GLU A 496 -1.97 -38.71 3.71
C GLU A 496 -1.58 -39.57 2.48
N GLY A 497 -0.39 -39.38 1.92
CA GLY A 497 0.14 -40.25 0.84
C GLY A 497 0.17 -39.64 -0.55
N GLY A 498 -0.09 -38.36 -0.66
CA GLY A 498 0.16 -37.59 -1.87
C GLY A 498 1.44 -36.77 -1.72
N ASN A 499 2.57 -37.37 -1.96
CA ASN A 499 3.92 -36.79 -1.75
C ASN A 499 4.25 -35.72 -2.79
N CYS A 500 3.46 -34.65 -2.87
CA CYS A 500 3.64 -33.59 -3.85
C CYS A 500 3.89 -32.25 -3.15
N TRP A 501 4.96 -31.55 -3.54
CA TRP A 501 5.26 -30.19 -3.07
C TRP A 501 4.99 -29.18 -4.17
N TYR A 502 4.36 -28.08 -3.79
CA TYR A 502 4.07 -26.97 -4.68
C TYR A 502 4.85 -25.73 -4.23
N LEU A 503 5.56 -25.11 -5.16
CA LEU A 503 6.10 -23.76 -4.94
C LEU A 503 5.04 -22.75 -5.35
N TYR A 504 4.73 -21.82 -4.46
CA TYR A 504 3.89 -20.68 -4.76
C TYR A 504 4.79 -19.49 -5.11
N SER A 505 4.83 -19.12 -6.38
CA SER A 505 5.54 -17.94 -6.87
C SER A 505 4.64 -17.18 -7.83
N ASP A 506 4.60 -15.86 -7.70
CA ASP A 506 3.84 -14.96 -8.56
C ASP A 506 2.35 -15.31 -8.72
N GLY A 507 1.74 -15.83 -7.66
CA GLY A 507 0.33 -16.24 -7.68
C GLY A 507 0.05 -17.58 -8.36
N ILE A 508 1.06 -18.30 -8.79
CA ILE A 508 0.92 -19.61 -9.45
C ILE A 508 1.48 -20.70 -8.54
N SER A 509 0.67 -21.71 -8.24
CA SER A 509 1.16 -22.93 -7.60
C SER A 509 1.77 -23.84 -8.65
N THR A 510 3.08 -24.05 -8.55
CA THR A 510 3.81 -24.98 -9.44
C THR A 510 4.20 -26.22 -8.64
N LEU A 511 3.94 -27.40 -9.20
CA LEU A 511 4.45 -28.63 -8.64
C LEU A 511 5.98 -28.60 -8.71
N VAL A 512 6.65 -28.58 -7.58
CA VAL A 512 8.11 -28.45 -7.49
C VAL A 512 8.77 -29.80 -7.27
N CYS A 513 8.07 -30.69 -6.57
CA CYS A 513 8.63 -31.97 -6.18
C CYS A 513 7.51 -33.00 -6.00
N MET A 514 7.79 -34.24 -6.35
CA MET A 514 6.92 -35.37 -6.12
C MET A 514 7.75 -36.56 -5.62
N GLU A 515 7.30 -37.23 -4.58
CA GLU A 515 7.89 -38.50 -4.15
C GLU A 515 7.14 -39.67 -4.80
N VAL A 516 7.88 -40.52 -5.49
CA VAL A 516 7.37 -41.75 -6.09
C VAL A 516 8.27 -42.89 -5.65
N GLU A 517 7.70 -43.88 -4.98
CA GLU A 517 8.42 -45.06 -4.50
C GLU A 517 9.69 -44.74 -3.68
N GLY A 518 9.63 -43.69 -2.84
CA GLY A 518 10.74 -43.25 -1.98
C GLY A 518 11.80 -42.40 -2.68
N ASN A 519 11.61 -42.02 -3.97
CA ASN A 519 12.47 -41.12 -4.70
C ASN A 519 11.80 -39.76 -4.88
N LEU A 520 12.56 -38.67 -4.68
CA LEU A 520 12.11 -37.30 -4.84
C LEU A 520 12.42 -36.82 -6.27
N TYR A 521 11.38 -36.40 -6.98
CA TYR A 521 11.46 -35.86 -8.33
C TYR A 521 11.21 -34.34 -8.29
N TYR A 522 12.15 -33.53 -8.78
CA TYR A 522 12.05 -32.10 -8.86
C TYR A 522 11.72 -31.64 -10.27
N PHE A 523 10.85 -30.65 -10.40
CA PHE A 523 10.43 -30.08 -11.67
C PHE A 523 11.03 -28.68 -11.81
N SER A 524 11.86 -28.46 -12.82
CA SER A 524 12.67 -27.24 -12.95
C SER A 524 12.06 -26.18 -13.87
N SER A 525 10.87 -26.40 -14.47
CA SER A 525 10.23 -25.40 -15.33
C SER A 525 8.72 -25.40 -15.18
N MET A 526 8.13 -24.24 -15.43
CA MET A 526 6.68 -23.99 -15.37
C MET A 526 5.92 -24.49 -16.61
N GLU A 527 6.60 -25.07 -17.59
CA GLU A 527 6.01 -25.67 -18.78
C GLU A 527 5.73 -27.16 -18.59
N PRO A 528 4.82 -27.75 -19.38
CA PRO A 528 4.10 -28.96 -18.98
C PRO A 528 4.99 -30.05 -18.43
N LEU A 529 4.57 -30.53 -17.31
CA LEU A 529 5.14 -31.45 -16.31
C LEU A 529 5.96 -32.66 -16.81
N CYS A 530 6.21 -32.80 -18.10
CA CYS A 530 6.77 -34.02 -18.67
C CYS A 530 8.16 -33.87 -19.28
N GLN A 531 8.76 -32.71 -19.35
CA GLN A 531 9.97 -32.53 -20.15
C GLN A 531 11.28 -32.24 -19.43
N ASN A 532 11.24 -31.72 -18.18
CA ASN A 532 12.46 -31.44 -17.44
C ASN A 532 12.27 -31.74 -15.93
N TRP A 533 12.56 -32.94 -15.55
CA TRP A 533 12.59 -33.37 -14.14
C TRP A 533 13.97 -33.89 -13.77
N MET A 534 14.37 -33.65 -12.56
CA MET A 534 15.62 -34.12 -11.96
C MET A 534 15.29 -34.97 -10.76
N MET A 535 15.83 -36.15 -10.71
CA MET A 535 15.66 -37.04 -9.56
C MET A 535 16.71 -36.72 -8.48
N TRP A 536 16.26 -36.54 -7.26
CA TRP A 536 17.13 -36.52 -6.09
C TRP A 536 16.97 -37.82 -5.30
N THR A 537 18.09 -38.45 -5.02
CA THR A 537 18.17 -39.60 -4.13
C THR A 537 19.03 -39.23 -2.93
N ASP A 538 19.10 -40.07 -1.91
CA ASP A 538 20.02 -39.89 -0.75
C ASP A 538 21.49 -39.74 -1.18
N ALA A 539 21.82 -40.07 -2.44
CA ALA A 539 23.16 -39.95 -3.01
C ALA A 539 23.38 -38.64 -3.80
N GLY A 540 22.38 -37.74 -3.90
CA GLY A 540 22.44 -36.47 -4.64
C GLY A 540 21.63 -36.49 -5.95
N ALA A 541 21.72 -35.40 -6.74
CA ALA A 541 21.00 -35.25 -8.02
C ALA A 541 21.60 -36.19 -9.10
N VAL A 542 20.76 -36.91 -9.83
CA VAL A 542 21.11 -37.76 -10.98
C VAL A 542 20.48 -37.21 -12.26
#